data_273fdf70cddf160ee0c2309b37e8e688
#
_entry.id   273fdf70cddf160ee0c2309b37e8e688
#
_cell.length_a   1.000
_cell.length_b   1.000
_cell.length_c   1.000
_cell.angle_alpha   90.00
_cell.angle_beta   90.00
_cell.angle_gamma   90.00
#
_symmetry.space_group_name_H-M   'P 1'
#
loop_
_entity.id
_entity.type
_entity.pdbx_description
1 polymer ?
#
loop_
_entity_poly.entity_id
_entity_poly.type
_entity_poly.pdbx_seq_one_letter_code
_entity_poly.pdbx_strand_id
1 'polypeptide(L)'
;LMTLWTEGFKRNYPSVNIQVQAAGSSTAPPALTEGTANFGPMSRAMKDKEIEAFETRHGYKPTAIRVAIDALAVYVHKDSPIDSMTIEQVDAVFSTTRRCGGSDSLDSWGDLGLEGSWNDRPIQVYGRNSVSGTYGYFKKVALCSGDFKNSVNEQPGSASVVQAVASSLNGVGYSGIGYITSGVKALAIAADGGEAVAATKANAGSGAYPLARYLYVY
;
A
#
# COMPACT_ATOMS: atom_id res chain seq x y z
N LEU A 1 -10.44 10.21 1.56
CA LEU A 1 -9.92 11.49 1.07
C LEU A 1 -10.92 12.15 0.11
N MET A 2 -11.26 11.51 -1.01
CA MET A 2 -12.17 12.11 -2.01
C MET A 2 -13.54 12.45 -1.44
N THR A 3 -14.14 11.61 -0.61
CA THR A 3 -15.42 11.89 0.05
C THR A 3 -15.36 13.20 0.86
N LEU A 4 -14.33 13.36 1.69
CA LEU A 4 -14.14 14.58 2.49
C LEU A 4 -13.92 15.82 1.61
N TRP A 5 -13.18 15.70 0.50
CA TRP A 5 -12.99 16.79 -0.43
C TRP A 5 -14.27 17.18 -1.16
N THR A 6 -15.06 16.17 -1.57
CA THR A 6 -16.38 16.39 -2.18
C THR A 6 -17.32 17.12 -1.23
N GLU A 7 -17.37 16.72 0.03
CA GLU A 7 -18.18 17.40 1.07
C GLU A 7 -17.70 18.83 1.29
N GLY A 8 -16.39 19.05 1.38
CA GLY A 8 -15.82 20.40 1.50
C GLY A 8 -16.13 21.28 0.27
N PHE A 9 -16.02 20.72 -0.94
CA PHE A 9 -16.31 21.42 -2.18
C PHE A 9 -17.79 21.82 -2.29
N LYS A 10 -18.71 20.92 -1.95
CA LYS A 10 -20.16 21.17 -1.98
C LYS A 10 -20.62 22.32 -1.06
N ARG A 11 -19.85 22.63 -0.01
CA ARG A 11 -20.18 23.79 0.85
C ARG A 11 -20.08 25.12 0.09
N ASN A 12 -19.14 25.21 -0.85
CA ASN A 12 -18.94 26.44 -1.66
C ASN A 12 -19.68 26.36 -3.00
N TYR A 13 -19.93 25.16 -3.52
CA TYR A 13 -20.55 24.92 -4.83
C TYR A 13 -21.70 23.89 -4.71
N PRO A 14 -22.80 24.24 -4.04
CA PRO A 14 -23.87 23.28 -3.72
C PRO A 14 -24.63 22.75 -4.95
N SER A 15 -24.60 23.47 -6.06
CA SER A 15 -25.24 23.07 -7.32
C SER A 15 -24.45 22.01 -8.09
N VAL A 16 -23.18 21.76 -7.75
CA VAL A 16 -22.34 20.78 -8.43
C VAL A 16 -22.59 19.39 -7.85
N ASN A 17 -23.05 18.47 -8.70
CA ASN A 17 -23.24 17.08 -8.31
C ASN A 17 -21.93 16.30 -8.56
N ILE A 18 -21.35 15.74 -7.49
CA ILE A 18 -20.13 14.92 -7.56
C ILE A 18 -20.46 13.51 -7.09
N GLN A 19 -20.23 12.54 -7.98
CA GLN A 19 -20.33 11.11 -7.68
C GLN A 19 -18.94 10.55 -7.48
N VAL A 20 -18.73 9.83 -6.38
CA VAL A 20 -17.43 9.19 -6.04
C VAL A 20 -17.58 7.69 -6.13
N GLN A 21 -16.78 7.05 -7.00
CA GLN A 21 -16.62 5.61 -7.07
C GLN A 21 -15.28 5.22 -6.45
N ALA A 22 -15.28 4.28 -5.52
CA ALA A 22 -14.10 3.89 -4.73
C ALA A 22 -13.71 2.41 -4.95
N ALA A 23 -13.67 1.97 -6.21
CA ALA A 23 -13.36 0.58 -6.58
C ALA A 23 -11.85 0.26 -6.67
N GLY A 24 -10.99 1.26 -6.51
CA GLY A 24 -9.52 1.13 -6.54
C GLY A 24 -8.87 1.88 -7.71
N SER A 25 -7.58 2.22 -7.55
CA SER A 25 -6.85 3.07 -8.51
C SER A 25 -6.80 2.49 -9.94
N SER A 26 -6.89 1.18 -10.10
CA SER A 26 -6.83 0.57 -11.44
C SER A 26 -8.12 0.75 -12.26
N THR A 27 -9.21 1.24 -11.64
CA THR A 27 -10.46 1.56 -12.35
C THR A 27 -10.49 2.97 -12.91
N ALA A 28 -9.63 3.88 -12.42
CA ALA A 28 -9.59 5.26 -12.86
C ALA A 28 -9.08 5.44 -14.31
N PRO A 29 -7.95 4.81 -14.75
CA PRO A 29 -7.47 4.99 -16.11
C PRO A 29 -8.48 4.59 -17.19
N PRO A 30 -9.12 3.40 -17.17
CA PRO A 30 -10.11 3.08 -18.17
C PRO A 30 -11.33 4.01 -18.11
N ALA A 31 -11.79 4.42 -16.93
CA ALA A 31 -12.93 5.33 -16.81
C ALA A 31 -12.62 6.73 -17.38
N LEU A 32 -11.40 7.24 -17.23
CA LEU A 32 -10.94 8.47 -17.88
C LEU A 32 -10.85 8.30 -19.41
N THR A 33 -10.27 7.20 -19.86
CA THR A 33 -10.12 6.89 -21.29
C THR A 33 -11.48 6.77 -21.99
N GLU A 34 -12.46 6.13 -21.37
CA GLU A 34 -13.83 5.98 -21.88
C GLU A 34 -14.69 7.24 -21.69
N GLY A 35 -14.20 8.24 -20.97
CA GLY A 35 -14.97 9.46 -20.68
C GLY A 35 -16.11 9.29 -19.68
N THR A 36 -16.11 8.19 -18.93
CA THR A 36 -17.11 7.92 -17.86
C THR A 36 -16.74 8.55 -16.52
N ALA A 37 -15.51 9.04 -16.38
CA ALA A 37 -15.04 9.84 -15.25
C ALA A 37 -14.38 11.13 -15.73
N ASN A 38 -14.58 12.23 -14.97
CA ASN A 38 -13.93 13.53 -15.23
C ASN A 38 -12.62 13.67 -14.46
N PHE A 39 -12.49 12.95 -13.33
CA PHE A 39 -11.32 12.93 -12.48
C PHE A 39 -10.97 11.50 -12.08
N GLY A 40 -9.69 11.17 -12.07
CA GLY A 40 -9.17 9.87 -11.68
C GLY A 40 -8.26 9.94 -10.45
N PRO A 41 -8.81 9.91 -9.21
CA PRO A 41 -7.98 9.86 -8.00
C PRO A 41 -7.29 8.51 -7.88
N MET A 42 -5.98 8.53 -7.74
CA MET A 42 -5.14 7.33 -7.70
C MET A 42 -4.12 7.38 -6.57
N SER A 43 -3.85 6.25 -5.96
CA SER A 43 -2.79 6.09 -4.95
C SER A 43 -1.48 5.51 -5.53
N ARG A 44 -1.28 5.66 -6.81
CA ARG A 44 -0.08 5.41 -7.60
C ARG A 44 -0.09 6.26 -8.86
N ALA A 45 1.05 6.43 -9.50
CA ALA A 45 1.07 6.97 -10.86
C ALA A 45 0.37 6.02 -11.84
N MET A 46 -0.18 6.56 -12.92
CA MET A 46 -0.58 5.76 -14.08
C MET A 46 0.62 4.98 -14.62
N LYS A 47 0.36 3.77 -15.11
CA LYS A 47 1.34 2.96 -15.83
C LYS A 47 1.46 3.49 -17.27
N ASP A 48 2.60 3.25 -17.91
CA ASP A 48 2.85 3.70 -19.30
C ASP A 48 1.73 3.26 -20.25
N LYS A 49 1.31 1.98 -20.18
CA LYS A 49 0.20 1.46 -20.98
C LYS A 49 -1.15 2.17 -20.73
N GLU A 50 -1.40 2.63 -19.50
CA GLU A 50 -2.61 3.38 -19.15
C GLU A 50 -2.55 4.80 -19.74
N ILE A 51 -1.36 5.42 -19.75
CA ILE A 51 -1.10 6.72 -20.38
C ILE A 51 -1.24 6.61 -21.89
N GLU A 52 -0.63 5.61 -22.52
CA GLU A 52 -0.71 5.35 -23.97
C GLU A 52 -2.16 5.13 -24.43
N ALA A 53 -2.95 4.36 -23.69
CA ALA A 53 -4.35 4.12 -24.00
C ALA A 53 -5.18 5.43 -23.96
N PHE A 54 -4.95 6.28 -22.97
CA PHE A 54 -5.58 7.59 -22.86
C PHE A 54 -5.14 8.51 -24.00
N GLU A 55 -3.84 8.60 -24.29
CA GLU A 55 -3.27 9.43 -25.33
C GLU A 55 -3.79 9.02 -26.73
N THR A 56 -3.88 7.70 -26.99
CA THR A 56 -4.45 7.16 -28.24
C THR A 56 -5.90 7.59 -28.43
N ARG A 57 -6.68 7.64 -27.36
CA ARG A 57 -8.10 7.99 -27.43
C ARG A 57 -8.36 9.49 -27.55
N HIS A 58 -7.57 10.31 -26.86
CA HIS A 58 -7.82 11.74 -26.70
C HIS A 58 -6.84 12.66 -27.45
N GLY A 59 -5.73 12.12 -27.96
CA GLY A 59 -4.71 12.88 -28.70
C GLY A 59 -3.76 13.67 -27.81
N TYR A 60 -3.84 13.54 -26.48
CA TYR A 60 -2.96 14.19 -25.50
C TYR A 60 -2.80 13.33 -24.26
N LYS A 61 -1.71 13.57 -23.51
CA LYS A 61 -1.44 12.82 -22.25
C LYS A 61 -2.31 13.31 -21.09
N PRO A 62 -2.73 12.41 -20.18
CA PRO A 62 -3.48 12.83 -19.00
C PRO A 62 -2.59 13.68 -18.09
N THR A 63 -3.15 14.74 -17.50
CA THR A 63 -2.44 15.61 -16.57
C THR A 63 -2.38 14.99 -15.18
N ALA A 64 -1.20 14.74 -14.66
CA ALA A 64 -0.97 14.20 -13.33
C ALA A 64 -0.79 15.33 -12.31
N ILE A 65 -1.69 15.45 -11.35
CA ILE A 65 -1.60 16.41 -10.25
C ILE A 65 -1.26 15.64 -8.96
N ARG A 66 -0.10 15.94 -8.36
CA ARG A 66 0.27 15.41 -7.04
C ARG A 66 -0.48 16.19 -5.97
N VAL A 67 -1.33 15.51 -5.21
CA VAL A 67 -2.25 16.16 -4.28
C VAL A 67 -1.93 15.92 -2.80
N ALA A 68 -1.20 14.85 -2.50
CA ALA A 68 -0.78 14.54 -1.13
C ALA A 68 0.38 13.53 -1.13
N ILE A 69 1.04 13.40 0.00
CA ILE A 69 1.97 12.32 0.31
C ILE A 69 1.25 11.33 1.23
N ASP A 70 1.34 10.06 0.90
CA ASP A 70 0.84 8.92 1.67
C ASP A 70 2.00 7.97 1.95
N ALA A 71 1.95 7.23 3.03
CA ALA A 71 2.91 6.19 3.35
C ALA A 71 2.19 4.88 3.64
N LEU A 72 2.76 3.77 3.19
CA LEU A 72 2.34 2.45 3.61
C LEU A 72 3.17 2.00 4.80
N ALA A 73 2.52 1.41 5.79
CA ALA A 73 3.20 0.73 6.87
C ALA A 73 3.02 -0.79 6.74
N VAL A 74 4.03 -1.52 7.15
CA VAL A 74 3.92 -2.94 7.45
C VAL A 74 3.48 -3.04 8.91
N TYR A 75 2.34 -3.65 9.14
CA TYR A 75 1.73 -3.81 10.45
C TYR A 75 1.90 -5.22 10.97
N VAL A 76 2.14 -5.33 12.26
CA VAL A 76 2.05 -6.57 13.03
C VAL A 76 1.11 -6.37 14.21
N HIS A 77 0.69 -7.48 14.84
CA HIS A 77 -0.08 -7.40 16.09
C HIS A 77 0.68 -6.59 17.15
N LYS A 78 -0.02 -5.81 17.97
CA LYS A 78 0.58 -4.94 18.99
C LYS A 78 1.55 -5.65 19.95
N ASP A 79 1.30 -6.93 20.22
CA ASP A 79 2.10 -7.76 21.14
C ASP A 79 3.19 -8.58 20.42
N SER A 80 3.38 -8.39 19.12
CA SER A 80 4.50 -8.99 18.40
C SER A 80 5.83 -8.40 18.90
N PRO A 81 6.89 -9.19 19.14
CA PRO A 81 8.17 -8.67 19.62
C PRO A 81 9.01 -7.98 18.55
N ILE A 82 8.69 -8.16 17.24
CA ILE A 82 9.47 -7.54 16.16
C ILE A 82 9.14 -6.05 16.02
N ASP A 83 10.16 -5.21 15.83
CA ASP A 83 10.00 -3.75 15.71
C ASP A 83 10.43 -3.19 14.34
N SER A 84 11.18 -3.96 13.57
CA SER A 84 11.66 -3.54 12.24
C SER A 84 11.82 -4.73 11.30
N MET A 85 11.81 -4.42 10.00
CA MET A 85 12.18 -5.34 8.92
C MET A 85 13.00 -4.59 7.87
N THR A 86 13.85 -5.30 7.14
CA THR A 86 14.42 -4.77 5.89
C THR A 86 13.45 -4.99 4.73
N ILE A 87 13.65 -4.27 3.62
CA ILE A 87 12.85 -4.50 2.38
C ILE A 87 13.00 -5.94 1.89
N GLU A 88 14.19 -6.53 1.98
CA GLU A 88 14.44 -7.93 1.61
C GLU A 88 13.64 -8.90 2.49
N GLN A 89 13.54 -8.63 3.80
CA GLN A 89 12.70 -9.43 4.71
C GLN A 89 11.22 -9.27 4.40
N VAL A 90 10.75 -8.05 4.14
CA VAL A 90 9.37 -7.80 3.71
C VAL A 90 9.06 -8.55 2.42
N ASP A 91 9.96 -8.47 1.43
CA ASP A 91 9.82 -9.23 0.18
C ASP A 91 9.76 -10.74 0.43
N ALA A 92 10.67 -11.29 1.24
CA ALA A 92 10.72 -12.71 1.55
C ALA A 92 9.48 -13.23 2.32
N VAL A 93 8.85 -12.38 3.12
CA VAL A 93 7.58 -12.69 3.81
C VAL A 93 6.39 -12.69 2.84
N PHE A 94 6.30 -11.69 1.94
CA PHE A 94 5.12 -11.47 1.11
C PHE A 94 5.21 -12.09 -0.30
N SER A 95 6.42 -12.36 -0.83
CA SER A 95 6.66 -12.70 -2.23
C SER A 95 7.16 -14.12 -2.42
N THR A 96 6.78 -14.73 -3.55
CA THR A 96 7.34 -16.01 -4.03
C THR A 96 8.63 -15.80 -4.81
N THR A 97 8.83 -14.65 -5.43
CA THR A 97 9.92 -14.38 -6.36
C THR A 97 11.14 -13.72 -5.73
N ARG A 98 10.97 -13.09 -4.57
CA ARG A 98 12.03 -12.46 -3.74
C ARG A 98 13.02 -11.61 -4.54
N ARG A 99 12.47 -10.67 -5.34
CA ARG A 99 13.26 -9.86 -6.28
C ARG A 99 14.07 -8.75 -5.61
N CYS A 100 13.79 -8.45 -4.33
CA CYS A 100 14.57 -7.48 -3.56
C CYS A 100 15.89 -8.05 -3.00
N GLY A 101 16.21 -9.32 -3.24
CA GLY A 101 17.51 -9.93 -2.90
C GLY A 101 17.49 -10.98 -1.79
N GLY A 102 16.33 -11.29 -1.22
CA GLY A 102 16.20 -12.38 -0.25
C GLY A 102 16.43 -13.75 -0.88
N SER A 103 17.27 -14.61 -0.26
CA SER A 103 17.54 -15.98 -0.76
C SER A 103 16.38 -16.94 -0.47
N ASP A 104 15.83 -16.88 0.74
CA ASP A 104 14.88 -17.84 1.27
C ASP A 104 13.50 -17.23 1.51
N SER A 105 12.47 -18.07 1.46
CA SER A 105 11.14 -17.70 1.91
C SER A 105 11.13 -17.61 3.44
N LEU A 106 10.51 -16.56 3.98
CA LEU A 106 10.29 -16.42 5.41
C LEU A 106 8.82 -16.74 5.68
N ASP A 107 8.56 -17.88 6.28
CA ASP A 107 7.22 -18.42 6.50
C ASP A 107 6.88 -18.56 7.99
N SER A 108 7.89 -18.54 8.86
CA SER A 108 7.76 -18.51 10.32
C SER A 108 8.38 -17.27 10.93
N TRP A 109 7.96 -16.93 12.14
CA TRP A 109 8.57 -15.83 12.89
C TRP A 109 10.00 -16.16 13.35
N GLY A 110 10.33 -17.45 13.48
CA GLY A 110 11.71 -17.90 13.71
C GLY A 110 12.65 -17.60 12.57
N ASP A 111 12.15 -17.62 11.32
CA ASP A 111 12.96 -17.24 10.15
C ASP A 111 13.38 -15.77 10.18
N LEU A 112 12.65 -14.94 10.95
CA LEU A 112 12.98 -13.54 11.24
C LEU A 112 13.81 -13.34 12.52
N GLY A 113 14.28 -14.45 13.13
CA GLY A 113 15.14 -14.45 14.31
C GLY A 113 14.39 -14.36 15.63
N LEU A 114 13.07 -14.56 15.67
CA LEU A 114 12.32 -14.64 16.92
C LEU A 114 12.46 -16.01 17.55
N GLU A 115 12.71 -16.04 18.86
CA GLU A 115 12.97 -17.23 19.64
C GLU A 115 11.78 -17.66 20.53
N GLY A 116 11.95 -18.78 21.24
CA GLY A 116 11.00 -19.30 22.21
C GLY A 116 9.65 -19.65 21.59
N SER A 117 8.56 -19.15 22.15
CA SER A 117 7.20 -19.44 21.67
C SER A 117 6.87 -18.84 20.31
N TRP A 118 7.75 -18.04 19.74
CA TRP A 118 7.60 -17.43 18.43
C TRP A 118 8.31 -18.19 17.32
N ASN A 119 9.32 -19.02 17.65
CA ASN A 119 10.17 -19.69 16.67
C ASN A 119 9.37 -20.45 15.61
N ASP A 120 8.46 -21.30 16.02
CA ASP A 120 7.72 -22.18 15.11
C ASP A 120 6.35 -21.59 14.69
N ARG A 121 6.06 -20.35 15.03
CA ARG A 121 4.79 -19.72 14.66
C ARG A 121 4.78 -19.37 13.17
N PRO A 122 3.80 -19.87 12.40
CA PRO A 122 3.67 -19.48 10.99
C PRO A 122 3.27 -18.02 10.88
N ILE A 123 3.81 -17.32 9.90
CA ILE A 123 3.43 -15.95 9.58
C ILE A 123 2.11 -15.96 8.80
N GLN A 124 1.08 -15.28 9.32
CA GLN A 124 -0.17 -15.04 8.58
C GLN A 124 -0.11 -13.71 7.85
N VAL A 125 -0.17 -13.77 6.54
CA VAL A 125 0.06 -12.61 5.67
C VAL A 125 -1.27 -12.04 5.18
N TYR A 126 -1.47 -10.72 5.36
CA TYR A 126 -2.66 -9.99 4.93
C TYR A 126 -2.29 -8.86 3.96
N GLY A 127 -3.05 -8.76 2.87
CA GLY A 127 -2.79 -7.77 1.84
C GLY A 127 -4.06 -7.22 1.21
N ARG A 128 -3.88 -6.42 0.17
CA ARG A 128 -4.96 -5.87 -0.66
C ARG A 128 -5.09 -6.69 -1.93
N ASN A 129 -6.25 -6.65 -2.55
CA ASN A 129 -6.49 -7.25 -3.85
C ASN A 129 -5.83 -6.45 -5.00
N SER A 130 -5.74 -7.04 -6.18
CA SER A 130 -5.01 -6.52 -7.34
C SER A 130 -5.56 -5.22 -7.93
N VAL A 131 -6.84 -4.87 -7.70
CA VAL A 131 -7.42 -3.58 -8.16
C VAL A 131 -6.98 -2.41 -7.29
N SER A 132 -6.45 -2.67 -6.09
CA SER A 132 -5.96 -1.65 -5.17
C SER A 132 -4.68 -0.98 -5.67
N GLY A 133 -4.65 0.35 -5.66
CA GLY A 133 -3.40 1.09 -5.87
C GLY A 133 -2.36 0.84 -4.77
N THR A 134 -2.79 0.49 -3.56
CA THR A 134 -1.91 0.08 -2.46
C THR A 134 -1.23 -1.24 -2.77
N TYR A 135 -1.96 -2.24 -3.31
CA TYR A 135 -1.39 -3.48 -3.82
C TYR A 135 -0.31 -3.21 -4.89
N GLY A 136 -0.66 -2.44 -5.92
CA GLY A 136 0.27 -2.17 -7.03
C GLY A 136 1.52 -1.41 -6.60
N TYR A 137 1.40 -0.48 -5.66
CA TYR A 137 2.54 0.25 -5.12
C TYR A 137 3.42 -0.64 -4.23
N PHE A 138 2.83 -1.39 -3.30
CA PHE A 138 3.57 -2.32 -2.44
C PHE A 138 4.32 -3.35 -3.26
N LYS A 139 3.65 -3.96 -4.26
CA LYS A 139 4.29 -4.88 -5.22
C LYS A 139 5.52 -4.25 -5.89
N LYS A 140 5.41 -3.00 -6.33
CA LYS A 140 6.50 -2.31 -7.03
C LYS A 140 7.68 -2.01 -6.12
N VAL A 141 7.44 -1.51 -4.92
CA VAL A 141 8.49 -0.95 -4.04
C VAL A 141 8.98 -1.96 -3.02
N ALA A 142 8.07 -2.62 -2.31
CA ALA A 142 8.43 -3.55 -1.23
C ALA A 142 8.74 -4.97 -1.72
N LEU A 143 8.28 -5.35 -2.94
CA LEU A 143 8.56 -6.65 -3.54
C LEU A 143 9.39 -6.53 -4.83
N CYS A 144 9.96 -5.37 -5.13
CA CYS A 144 10.76 -5.11 -6.33
C CYS A 144 10.06 -5.63 -7.62
N SER A 145 8.75 -5.43 -7.71
CA SER A 145 7.87 -5.97 -8.76
C SER A 145 7.76 -7.51 -8.76
N GLY A 146 8.10 -8.17 -7.66
CA GLY A 146 7.93 -9.61 -7.45
C GLY A 146 6.46 -10.01 -7.31
N ASP A 147 6.19 -11.30 -7.31
CA ASP A 147 4.84 -11.84 -7.22
C ASP A 147 4.50 -12.23 -5.78
N PHE A 148 3.32 -11.83 -5.33
CA PHE A 148 2.83 -12.20 -4.00
C PHE A 148 2.72 -13.72 -3.83
N LYS A 149 2.91 -14.21 -2.60
CA LYS A 149 2.58 -15.58 -2.22
C LYS A 149 1.07 -15.81 -2.37
N ASN A 150 0.69 -17.03 -2.77
CA ASN A 150 -0.72 -17.44 -2.83
C ASN A 150 -1.38 -17.51 -1.44
N SER A 151 -0.57 -17.57 -0.38
CA SER A 151 -1.02 -17.57 1.02
C SER A 151 -1.41 -16.18 1.55
N VAL A 152 -1.22 -15.11 0.78
CA VAL A 152 -1.65 -13.77 1.17
C VAL A 152 -3.17 -13.70 1.23
N ASN A 153 -3.71 -13.44 2.42
CA ASN A 153 -5.14 -13.23 2.63
C ASN A 153 -5.54 -11.85 2.11
N GLU A 154 -6.16 -11.81 0.93
CA GLU A 154 -6.58 -10.57 0.30
C GLU A 154 -7.78 -9.94 1.03
N GLN A 155 -7.67 -8.65 1.32
CA GLN A 155 -8.68 -7.86 2.00
C GLN A 155 -9.24 -6.77 1.06
N PRO A 156 -10.55 -6.48 1.13
CA PRO A 156 -11.18 -5.51 0.24
C PRO A 156 -10.79 -4.06 0.55
N GLY A 157 -10.36 -3.77 1.79
CA GLY A 157 -10.06 -2.42 2.26
C GLY A 157 -8.83 -2.32 3.14
N SER A 158 -8.30 -1.11 3.28
CA SER A 158 -7.15 -0.83 4.16
C SER A 158 -7.47 -1.06 5.64
N ALA A 159 -8.66 -0.67 6.08
CA ALA A 159 -9.12 -0.92 7.46
C ALA A 159 -9.26 -2.42 7.74
N SER A 160 -9.74 -3.21 6.76
CA SER A 160 -9.90 -4.67 6.91
C SER A 160 -8.56 -5.38 7.09
N VAL A 161 -7.50 -4.93 6.39
CA VAL A 161 -6.14 -5.46 6.61
C VAL A 161 -5.71 -5.23 8.05
N VAL A 162 -5.82 -3.99 8.55
CA VAL A 162 -5.41 -3.64 9.92
C VAL A 162 -6.21 -4.41 10.95
N GLN A 163 -7.53 -4.58 10.74
CA GLN A 163 -8.39 -5.36 11.64
C GLN A 163 -7.99 -6.85 11.65
N ALA A 164 -7.68 -7.43 10.48
CA ALA A 164 -7.23 -8.82 10.38
C ALA A 164 -5.91 -9.04 11.13
N VAL A 165 -4.95 -8.13 10.97
CA VAL A 165 -3.68 -8.16 11.73
C VAL A 165 -3.92 -8.00 13.23
N ALA A 166 -4.79 -7.07 13.64
CA ALA A 166 -5.13 -6.85 15.06
C ALA A 166 -5.79 -8.07 15.71
N SER A 167 -6.44 -8.93 14.92
CA SER A 167 -7.10 -10.15 15.40
C SER A 167 -6.23 -11.39 15.33
N SER A 168 -4.99 -11.28 14.82
CA SER A 168 -4.07 -12.40 14.61
C SER A 168 -2.72 -12.09 15.25
N LEU A 169 -2.38 -12.79 16.34
CA LEU A 169 -1.12 -12.59 17.07
C LEU A 169 0.11 -12.79 16.16
N ASN A 170 0.05 -13.70 15.20
CA ASN A 170 1.09 -14.00 14.23
C ASN A 170 0.84 -13.34 12.86
N GLY A 171 -0.04 -12.33 12.81
CA GLY A 171 -0.39 -11.61 11.60
C GLY A 171 0.63 -10.55 11.22
N VAL A 172 0.86 -10.42 9.92
CA VAL A 172 1.57 -9.31 9.27
C VAL A 172 0.75 -8.83 8.09
N GLY A 173 0.71 -7.54 7.85
CA GLY A 173 -0.03 -6.98 6.72
C GLY A 173 0.45 -5.58 6.35
N TYR A 174 0.04 -5.07 5.19
CA TYR A 174 0.39 -3.71 4.77
C TYR A 174 -0.85 -2.87 4.50
N SER A 175 -0.79 -1.62 4.93
CA SER A 175 -1.88 -0.65 4.72
C SER A 175 -1.35 0.78 4.82
N GLY A 176 -2.20 1.78 4.52
CA GLY A 176 -1.83 3.18 4.72
C GLY A 176 -1.58 3.50 6.20
N ILE A 177 -0.59 4.35 6.46
CA ILE A 177 -0.19 4.77 7.81
C ILE A 177 -1.35 5.35 8.63
N GLY A 178 -2.34 5.96 7.98
CA GLY A 178 -3.50 6.56 8.64
C GLY A 178 -4.54 5.56 9.17
N TYR A 179 -4.36 4.25 8.92
CA TYR A 179 -5.28 3.19 9.40
C TYR A 179 -4.81 2.50 10.69
N ILE A 180 -3.70 2.95 11.29
CA ILE A 180 -3.20 2.41 12.56
C ILE A 180 -4.27 2.44 13.65
N THR A 181 -4.38 1.35 14.41
CA THR A 181 -5.24 1.21 15.58
C THR A 181 -4.43 0.73 16.78
N SER A 182 -5.03 0.77 17.97
CA SER A 182 -4.37 0.27 19.19
C SER A 182 -4.09 -1.24 19.20
N GLY A 183 -4.68 -2.01 18.26
CA GLY A 183 -4.45 -3.45 18.12
C GLY A 183 -3.23 -3.84 17.31
N VAL A 184 -2.59 -2.87 16.63
CA VAL A 184 -1.42 -3.12 15.78
C VAL A 184 -0.30 -2.14 16.07
N LYS A 185 0.93 -2.49 15.67
CA LYS A 185 2.05 -1.57 15.58
C LYS A 185 2.63 -1.57 14.16
N ALA A 186 3.13 -0.41 13.73
CA ALA A 186 3.82 -0.26 12.46
C ALA A 186 5.30 -0.54 12.66
N LEU A 187 5.87 -1.37 11.79
CA LEU A 187 7.30 -1.66 11.79
C LEU A 187 8.10 -0.50 11.18
N ALA A 188 9.29 -0.27 11.72
CA ALA A 188 10.29 0.52 11.02
C ALA A 188 10.87 -0.29 9.85
N ILE A 189 11.12 0.38 8.72
CA ILE A 189 11.60 -0.28 7.50
C ILE A 189 12.99 0.24 7.16
N ALA A 190 13.93 -0.70 6.98
CA ALA A 190 15.25 -0.43 6.45
C ALA A 190 15.29 -0.73 4.94
N ALA A 191 15.91 0.14 4.17
CA ALA A 191 16.14 -0.05 2.74
C ALA A 191 17.63 0.16 2.41
N ASP A 192 18.11 -0.51 1.36
CA ASP A 192 19.46 -0.33 0.80
C ASP A 192 20.59 -0.47 1.85
N GLY A 193 20.43 -1.34 2.84
CA GLY A 193 21.40 -1.57 3.91
C GLY A 193 21.49 -0.41 4.92
N GLY A 194 20.56 0.56 4.87
CA GLY A 194 20.46 1.67 5.80
C GLY A 194 19.80 1.31 7.13
N GLU A 195 19.67 2.31 8.00
CA GLU A 195 18.94 2.18 9.25
C GLU A 195 17.43 2.04 9.04
N ALA A 196 16.77 1.37 9.99
CA ALA A 196 15.32 1.23 9.96
C ALA A 196 14.63 2.56 10.30
N VAL A 197 13.78 3.04 9.40
CA VAL A 197 13.06 4.31 9.52
C VAL A 197 11.61 4.05 9.91
N ALA A 198 11.14 4.72 10.95
CA ALA A 198 9.77 4.58 11.44
C ALA A 198 8.75 5.19 10.46
N ALA A 199 7.59 4.52 10.32
CA ALA A 199 6.46 4.97 9.51
C ALA A 199 5.73 6.15 10.16
N THR A 200 6.32 7.35 10.11
CA THR A 200 5.76 8.59 10.64
C THR A 200 5.43 9.59 9.53
N LYS A 201 4.55 10.55 9.83
CA LYS A 201 4.25 11.66 8.90
C LYS A 201 5.49 12.48 8.57
N ALA A 202 6.37 12.71 9.54
CA ALA A 202 7.62 13.46 9.36
C ALA A 202 8.56 12.73 8.39
N ASN A 203 8.80 11.44 8.62
CA ASN A 203 9.68 10.63 7.77
C ASN A 203 9.11 10.42 6.37
N ALA A 204 7.79 10.28 6.22
CA ALA A 204 7.15 10.22 4.91
C ALA A 204 7.27 11.56 4.16
N GLY A 205 7.06 12.68 4.85
CA GLY A 205 7.14 14.02 4.26
C GLY A 205 8.57 14.43 3.86
N SER A 206 9.58 14.02 4.60
CA SER A 206 11.00 14.26 4.27
C SER A 206 11.54 13.33 3.17
N GLY A 207 10.81 12.25 2.82
CA GLY A 207 11.29 11.23 1.89
C GLY A 207 12.24 10.20 2.51
N ALA A 208 12.46 10.25 3.84
CA ALA A 208 13.32 9.28 4.54
C ALA A 208 12.67 7.89 4.64
N TYR A 209 11.33 7.82 4.71
CA TYR A 209 10.62 6.55 4.83
C TYR A 209 10.45 5.87 3.46
N PRO A 210 10.95 4.63 3.27
CA PRO A 210 11.04 4.02 1.93
C PRO A 210 9.70 3.68 1.28
N LEU A 211 8.62 3.50 2.05
CA LEU A 211 7.29 3.20 1.54
C LEU A 211 6.36 4.42 1.47
N ALA A 212 6.94 5.63 1.30
CA ALA A 212 6.19 6.85 1.03
C ALA A 212 5.91 7.03 -0.47
N ARG A 213 4.75 7.61 -0.82
CA ARG A 213 4.31 7.84 -2.20
C ARG A 213 3.49 9.11 -2.35
N TYR A 214 3.43 9.61 -3.56
CA TYR A 214 2.43 10.61 -3.91
C TYR A 214 1.06 9.99 -4.21
N LEU A 215 0.00 10.71 -3.82
CA LEU A 215 -1.34 10.51 -4.32
C LEU A 215 -1.56 11.45 -5.50
N TYR A 216 -2.29 10.97 -6.50
CA TYR A 216 -2.50 11.69 -7.75
C TYR A 216 -3.99 11.90 -8.01
N VAL A 217 -4.29 12.96 -8.74
CA VAL A 217 -5.55 13.15 -9.47
C VAL A 217 -5.18 13.40 -10.93
N TYR A 218 -5.83 12.70 -11.80
CA TYR A 218 -5.75 12.85 -13.25
C TYR A 218 -7.03 13.44 -13.79
#